data_3b3eb2edad10c9f4bcbbeccec8ea321a
#
_entry.id   3b3eb2edad10c9f4bcbbeccec8ea321a
#
_cell.length_a   1.000
_cell.length_b   1.000
_cell.length_c   1.000
_cell.angle_alpha   90.00
_cell.angle_beta   90.00
_cell.angle_gamma   90.00
#
_symmetry.space_group_name_H-M   'P 1'
#
loop_
_entity.id
_entity.type
_entity.pdbx_description
1 polymer ?
#
loop_
_entity_poly.entity_id
_entity_poly.type
_entity_poly.pdbx_seq_one_letter_code
_entity_poly.pdbx_strand_id
1 'polypeptide(L)'
;SQTVNNSWGGANYMWYQVLASKGAIVVSVDNRGTGARGADFKKVTYANLGKYEIEDQIEAAKWLGNQPYVDKDRIGIWGHSYGGYMTLLGLTKGNGVFRAGISVAPVTNWRFYDSIYTERYLKTPQENATGYDDVFTRIEKYRAHFEAVGLGADYVKQFMR
;
A
#
# COMPACT_ATOMS: atom_id res chain seq x y z
N SER A 1 3.76 5.97 9.33
CA SER A 1 3.33 6.79 8.18
C SER A 1 3.83 8.22 8.31
N GLN A 2 4.15 8.83 7.19
CA GLN A 2 4.74 10.16 7.12
C GLN A 2 3.67 11.18 6.76
N THR A 3 3.76 12.36 7.33
CA THR A 3 2.90 13.48 6.97
C THR A 3 3.41 14.13 5.69
N VAL A 4 2.54 14.34 4.72
CA VAL A 4 2.85 15.08 3.50
C VAL A 4 2.94 16.58 3.84
N ASN A 5 4.12 17.12 3.68
CA ASN A 5 4.39 18.54 3.89
C ASN A 5 5.12 19.02 2.66
N ASN A 6 4.69 19.82 1.82
CA ASN A 6 5.47 20.49 0.74
C ASN A 6 6.87 19.88 0.43
N SER A 7 6.99 18.57 0.58
CA SER A 7 8.25 17.81 0.55
C SER A 7 8.67 17.46 -0.89
N TRP A 8 8.44 18.36 -1.83
CA TRP A 8 8.75 18.15 -3.25
C TRP A 8 10.20 18.48 -3.61
N GLY A 9 10.97 18.96 -2.63
CA GLY A 9 12.38 19.24 -2.77
C GLY A 9 13.28 18.19 -2.13
N GLY A 10 14.58 18.22 -2.44
CA GLY A 10 15.58 17.33 -1.90
C GLY A 10 15.78 16.03 -2.70
N ALA A 11 16.89 15.34 -2.43
CA ALA A 11 17.35 14.18 -3.21
C ALA A 11 16.32 13.03 -3.27
N ASN A 12 15.60 12.78 -2.19
CA ASN A 12 14.61 11.69 -2.12
C ASN A 12 13.39 11.93 -3.01
N TYR A 13 13.16 13.17 -3.43
CA TYR A 13 12.03 13.55 -4.29
C TYR A 13 12.41 13.80 -5.74
N MET A 14 13.68 13.71 -6.09
CA MET A 14 14.14 13.82 -7.49
C MET A 14 13.48 12.75 -8.38
N TRP A 15 13.21 11.58 -7.84
CA TRP A 15 12.47 10.52 -8.53
C TRP A 15 11.09 11.00 -9.00
N TYR A 16 10.37 11.76 -8.18
CA TYR A 16 9.07 12.32 -8.55
C TYR A 16 9.19 13.31 -9.71
N GLN A 17 10.26 14.12 -9.72
CA GLN A 17 10.55 15.03 -10.82
C GLN A 17 10.84 14.29 -12.13
N VAL A 18 11.58 13.18 -12.05
CA VAL A 18 11.84 12.32 -13.21
C VAL A 18 10.54 11.72 -13.76
N LEU A 19 9.65 11.25 -12.92
CA LEU A 19 8.35 10.75 -13.34
C LEU A 19 7.49 11.86 -13.96
N ALA A 20 7.45 13.03 -13.34
CA ALA A 20 6.71 14.19 -13.83
C ALA A 20 7.24 14.65 -15.20
N SER A 21 8.56 14.67 -15.40
CA SER A 21 9.16 15.03 -16.71
C SER A 21 8.82 14.03 -17.82
N LYS A 22 8.39 12.83 -17.47
CA LYS A 22 7.90 11.79 -18.39
C LYS A 22 6.38 11.80 -18.58
N GLY A 23 5.70 12.84 -18.06
CA GLY A 23 4.26 13.02 -18.22
C GLY A 23 3.40 12.30 -17.15
N ALA A 24 4.00 11.78 -16.08
CA ALA A 24 3.25 11.22 -14.98
C ALA A 24 2.85 12.28 -13.96
N ILE A 25 1.66 12.16 -13.40
CA ILE A 25 1.24 12.92 -12.23
C ILE A 25 1.60 12.11 -10.99
N VAL A 26 2.44 12.66 -10.13
CA VAL A 26 2.86 12.00 -8.89
C VAL A 26 2.04 12.57 -7.74
N VAL A 27 1.37 11.69 -7.00
CA VAL A 27 0.49 12.06 -5.89
C VAL A 27 0.89 11.31 -4.64
N SER A 28 0.88 12.02 -3.52
CA SER A 28 1.05 11.45 -2.20
C SER A 28 -0.10 11.90 -1.31
N VAL A 29 -0.73 10.98 -0.61
CA VAL A 29 -1.93 11.24 0.20
C VAL A 29 -1.69 10.80 1.64
N ASP A 30 -1.96 11.70 2.58
CA ASP A 30 -2.01 11.37 4.01
C ASP A 30 -3.32 10.65 4.33
N ASN A 31 -3.26 9.34 4.38
CA ASN A 31 -4.39 8.52 4.81
C ASN A 31 -4.56 8.53 6.33
N ARG A 32 -5.68 8.01 6.82
CA ARG A 32 -5.87 7.70 8.24
C ARG A 32 -4.69 6.88 8.76
N GLY A 33 -4.24 7.17 9.97
CA GLY A 33 -3.03 6.62 10.59
C GLY A 33 -1.81 7.54 10.49
N THR A 34 -1.82 8.59 9.65
CA THR A 34 -0.76 9.60 9.61
C THR A 34 -0.86 10.57 10.79
N GLY A 35 0.22 11.29 11.07
CA GLY A 35 0.27 12.30 12.13
C GLY A 35 -0.43 13.61 11.78
N ALA A 36 -0.38 14.57 12.71
CA ALA A 36 -0.79 15.95 12.55
C ALA A 36 -2.30 16.24 12.34
N ARG A 37 -3.18 15.21 12.49
CA ARG A 37 -4.66 15.34 12.35
C ARG A 37 -5.42 14.85 13.58
N GLY A 38 -4.77 14.87 14.76
CA GLY A 38 -5.36 14.42 16.02
C GLY A 38 -5.15 12.94 16.33
N ALA A 39 -5.46 12.59 17.58
CA ALA A 39 -5.18 11.26 18.12
C ALA A 39 -6.06 10.18 17.46
N ASP A 40 -7.33 10.45 17.26
CA ASP A 40 -8.28 9.49 16.70
C ASP A 40 -7.95 9.16 15.26
N PHE A 41 -7.60 10.15 14.45
CA PHE A 41 -7.15 9.96 13.08
C PHE A 41 -5.87 9.10 13.01
N LYS A 42 -4.93 9.33 13.94
CA LYS A 42 -3.66 8.59 13.99
C LYS A 42 -3.84 7.17 14.52
N LYS A 43 -4.66 6.97 15.56
CA LYS A 43 -4.74 5.70 16.29
C LYS A 43 -5.73 4.70 15.68
N VAL A 44 -6.54 5.10 14.72
CA VAL A 44 -7.55 4.23 14.09
C VAL A 44 -6.96 2.96 13.49
N THR A 45 -5.69 2.98 13.11
CA THR A 45 -4.97 1.83 12.54
C THR A 45 -4.46 0.83 13.58
N TYR A 46 -4.54 1.16 14.89
CA TYR A 46 -4.10 0.26 15.95
C TYR A 46 -4.88 -1.04 15.91
N ALA A 47 -4.18 -2.16 15.97
CA ALA A 47 -4.68 -3.52 15.80
C ALA A 47 -5.30 -3.84 14.41
N ASN A 48 -5.31 -2.88 13.46
CA ASN A 48 -5.93 -3.03 12.13
C ASN A 48 -5.06 -2.42 11.03
N LEU A 49 -3.77 -2.74 11.02
CA LEU A 49 -2.84 -2.22 10.01
C LEU A 49 -3.29 -2.58 8.59
N GLY A 50 -3.23 -1.62 7.69
CA GLY A 50 -3.55 -1.77 6.27
C GLY A 50 -5.04 -1.73 5.94
N LYS A 51 -5.93 -1.61 6.93
CA LYS A 51 -7.37 -1.54 6.66
C LYS A 51 -7.78 -0.15 6.16
N TYR A 52 -7.68 0.83 7.03
CA TYR A 52 -8.15 2.19 6.74
C TYR A 52 -7.21 2.93 5.80
N GLU A 53 -5.92 2.64 5.89
CA GLU A 53 -4.92 3.24 5.01
C GLU A 53 -5.21 2.91 3.54
N ILE A 54 -5.50 1.63 3.24
CA ILE A 54 -5.75 1.24 1.84
C ILE A 54 -7.12 1.70 1.35
N GLU A 55 -8.13 1.74 2.20
CA GLU A 55 -9.42 2.32 1.86
C GLU A 55 -9.26 3.77 1.40
N ASP A 56 -8.53 4.57 2.16
CA ASP A 56 -8.28 5.98 1.84
C ASP A 56 -7.46 6.15 0.55
N GLN A 57 -6.46 5.31 0.30
CA GLN A 57 -5.68 5.34 -0.93
C GLN A 57 -6.52 4.96 -2.16
N ILE A 58 -7.42 3.99 -2.03
CA ILE A 58 -8.35 3.60 -3.09
C ILE A 58 -9.33 4.75 -3.40
N GLU A 59 -9.91 5.37 -2.38
CA GLU A 59 -10.82 6.50 -2.57
C GLU A 59 -10.10 7.72 -3.19
N ALA A 60 -8.87 8.00 -2.77
CA ALA A 60 -8.05 9.04 -3.38
C ALA A 60 -7.78 8.74 -4.87
N ALA A 61 -7.46 7.49 -5.21
CA ALA A 61 -7.23 7.10 -6.60
C ALA A 61 -8.50 7.19 -7.46
N LYS A 62 -9.66 6.82 -6.92
CA LYS A 62 -10.96 7.02 -7.60
C LYS A 62 -11.26 8.50 -7.83
N TRP A 63 -11.04 9.33 -6.81
CA TRP A 63 -11.22 10.78 -6.93
C TRP A 63 -10.30 11.36 -8.01
N LEU A 64 -9.03 10.94 -8.03
CA LEU A 64 -8.08 11.34 -9.07
C LEU A 64 -8.52 10.91 -10.46
N GLY A 65 -9.00 9.67 -10.61
CA GLY A 65 -9.50 9.14 -11.88
C GLY A 65 -10.71 9.89 -12.44
N ASN A 66 -11.39 10.69 -11.62
CA ASN A 66 -12.49 11.56 -12.05
C ASN A 66 -12.02 12.95 -12.48
N GLN A 67 -10.71 13.26 -12.38
CA GLN A 67 -10.21 14.55 -12.83
C GLN A 67 -10.00 14.55 -14.36
N PRO A 68 -10.33 15.65 -15.06
CA PRO A 68 -10.31 15.69 -16.53
C PRO A 68 -8.91 15.53 -17.14
N TYR A 69 -7.86 15.68 -16.35
CA TYR A 69 -6.46 15.57 -16.75
C TYR A 69 -5.83 14.23 -16.35
N VAL A 70 -6.59 13.30 -15.78
CA VAL A 70 -6.10 11.99 -15.33
C VAL A 70 -6.66 10.89 -16.21
N ASP A 71 -5.78 10.05 -16.73
CA ASP A 71 -6.17 8.79 -17.35
C ASP A 71 -6.43 7.74 -16.27
N LYS A 72 -7.70 7.50 -15.98
CA LYS A 72 -8.15 6.56 -14.93
C LYS A 72 -7.71 5.12 -15.19
N ASP A 73 -7.42 4.77 -16.44
CA ASP A 73 -6.98 3.43 -16.82
C ASP A 73 -5.46 3.25 -16.71
N ARG A 74 -4.73 4.28 -16.26
CA ARG A 74 -3.28 4.27 -16.05
C ARG A 74 -2.85 4.74 -14.66
N ILE A 75 -3.66 4.49 -13.64
CA ILE A 75 -3.32 4.78 -12.25
C ILE A 75 -2.49 3.62 -11.70
N GLY A 76 -1.29 3.92 -11.21
CA GLY A 76 -0.43 2.98 -10.51
C GLY A 76 -0.20 3.34 -9.06
N ILE A 77 0.28 2.39 -8.28
CA ILE A 77 0.65 2.57 -6.87
C ILE A 77 2.04 2.01 -6.64
N TRP A 78 2.88 2.69 -5.83
CA TRP A 78 4.16 2.12 -5.42
C TRP A 78 4.50 2.48 -3.99
N GLY A 79 5.38 1.68 -3.40
CA GLY A 79 5.88 1.95 -2.07
C GLY A 79 6.98 1.00 -1.62
N HIS A 80 7.72 1.43 -0.61
CA HIS A 80 8.80 0.69 0.02
C HIS A 80 8.40 0.30 1.45
N SER A 81 8.81 -0.90 1.89
CA SER A 81 8.58 -1.41 3.24
C SER A 81 7.07 -1.47 3.59
N TYR A 82 6.58 -0.69 4.54
CA TYR A 82 5.14 -0.55 4.80
C TYR A 82 4.38 -0.05 3.57
N GLY A 83 4.97 0.85 2.77
CA GLY A 83 4.43 1.27 1.48
C GLY A 83 4.34 0.13 0.46
N GLY A 84 5.30 -0.80 0.48
CA GLY A 84 5.25 -2.02 -0.31
C GLY A 84 4.07 -2.92 0.10
N TYR A 85 3.85 -3.10 1.39
CA TYR A 85 2.66 -3.76 1.93
C TYR A 85 1.36 -3.08 1.47
N MET A 86 1.29 -1.74 1.54
CA MET A 86 0.15 -0.97 1.05
C MET A 86 -0.06 -1.13 -0.46
N THR A 87 1.02 -1.22 -1.23
CA THR A 87 0.95 -1.49 -2.68
C THR A 87 0.30 -2.85 -2.96
N LEU A 88 0.71 -3.90 -2.26
CA LEU A 88 0.10 -5.23 -2.39
C LEU A 88 -1.39 -5.22 -2.02
N LEU A 89 -1.75 -4.53 -0.93
CA LEU A 89 -3.16 -4.36 -0.56
C LEU A 89 -3.94 -3.58 -1.61
N GLY A 90 -3.36 -2.53 -2.19
CA GLY A 90 -3.98 -1.74 -3.26
C GLY A 90 -4.30 -2.58 -4.50
N LEU A 91 -3.35 -3.40 -4.92
CA LEU A 91 -3.54 -4.31 -6.06
C LEU A 91 -4.59 -5.39 -5.78
N THR A 92 -4.66 -5.90 -4.54
CA THR A 92 -5.57 -7.00 -4.19
C THR A 92 -6.96 -6.53 -3.74
N LYS A 93 -7.09 -5.37 -3.10
CA LYS A 93 -8.37 -4.82 -2.60
C LYS A 93 -8.97 -3.75 -3.52
N GLY A 94 -8.19 -3.18 -4.42
CA GLY A 94 -8.57 -2.01 -5.21
C GLY A 94 -9.54 -2.29 -6.36
N ASN A 95 -9.92 -3.54 -6.61
CA ASN A 95 -10.86 -3.92 -7.68
C ASN A 95 -10.53 -3.27 -9.04
N GLY A 96 -9.24 -3.26 -9.41
CA GLY A 96 -8.77 -2.73 -10.69
C GLY A 96 -8.61 -1.20 -10.75
N VAL A 97 -8.77 -0.48 -9.65
CA VAL A 97 -8.46 0.96 -9.57
C VAL A 97 -6.97 1.21 -9.88
N PHE A 98 -6.09 0.38 -9.33
CA PHE A 98 -4.67 0.40 -9.66
C PHE A 98 -4.37 -0.63 -10.75
N ARG A 99 -3.84 -0.17 -11.88
CA ARG A 99 -3.50 -1.00 -13.05
C ARG A 99 -2.11 -1.61 -12.97
N ALA A 100 -1.24 -1.03 -12.16
CA ALA A 100 0.10 -1.51 -11.91
C ALA A 100 0.55 -1.15 -10.51
N GLY A 101 1.51 -1.90 -9.97
CA GLY A 101 2.12 -1.59 -8.68
C GLY A 101 3.58 -1.99 -8.63
N ILE A 102 4.38 -1.19 -7.92
CA ILE A 102 5.78 -1.50 -7.61
C ILE A 102 5.90 -1.61 -6.09
N SER A 103 6.04 -2.84 -5.62
CA SER A 103 6.19 -3.16 -4.21
C SER A 103 7.65 -3.47 -3.89
N VAL A 104 8.28 -2.62 -3.09
CA VAL A 104 9.70 -2.74 -2.75
C VAL A 104 9.83 -3.18 -1.31
N ALA A 105 10.51 -4.32 -1.07
CA ALA A 105 10.75 -4.89 0.26
C ALA A 105 9.49 -4.89 1.17
N PRO A 106 8.35 -5.42 0.72
CA PRO A 106 7.10 -5.37 1.48
C PRO A 106 7.14 -6.27 2.71
N VAL A 107 6.37 -5.89 3.73
CA VAL A 107 5.93 -6.85 4.74
C VAL A 107 4.80 -7.68 4.13
N THR A 108 5.08 -8.94 3.81
CA THR A 108 4.07 -9.85 3.23
C THR A 108 3.37 -10.70 4.28
N ASN A 109 3.99 -10.87 5.44
CA ASN A 109 3.41 -11.58 6.57
C ASN A 109 3.96 -10.99 7.88
N TRP A 110 3.09 -10.44 8.70
CA TRP A 110 3.45 -9.82 9.97
C TRP A 110 4.07 -10.79 10.99
N ARG A 111 3.85 -12.10 10.85
CA ARG A 111 4.44 -13.14 11.72
C ARG A 111 5.94 -13.27 11.53
N PHE A 112 6.48 -12.78 10.41
CA PHE A 112 7.92 -12.83 10.10
C PHE A 112 8.62 -11.48 10.25
N TYR A 113 7.90 -10.46 10.71
CA TYR A 113 8.50 -9.18 11.03
C TYR A 113 8.90 -9.09 12.51
N ASP A 114 9.74 -8.12 12.90
CA ASP A 114 10.23 -8.02 14.27
C ASP A 114 9.09 -7.79 15.29
N SER A 115 9.25 -8.37 16.49
CA SER A 115 8.23 -8.32 17.55
C SER A 115 8.04 -6.90 18.10
N ILE A 116 9.12 -6.14 18.25
CA ILE A 116 9.05 -4.80 18.88
C ILE A 116 8.13 -3.88 18.06
N TYR A 117 8.28 -3.88 16.76
CA TYR A 117 7.42 -3.11 15.86
C TYR A 117 6.02 -3.72 15.79
N THR A 118 5.94 -5.02 15.50
CA THR A 118 4.68 -5.67 15.15
C THR A 118 3.72 -5.72 16.32
N GLU A 119 4.17 -6.14 17.49
CA GLU A 119 3.32 -6.21 18.69
C GLU A 119 2.90 -4.83 19.19
N ARG A 120 3.73 -3.82 18.99
CA ARG A 120 3.38 -2.43 19.32
C ARG A 120 2.13 -1.95 18.57
N TYR A 121 1.94 -2.39 17.33
CA TYR A 121 0.84 -1.90 16.48
C TYR A 121 -0.29 -2.91 16.30
N LEU A 122 0.00 -4.21 16.39
CA LEU A 122 -0.98 -5.28 16.18
C LEU A 122 -1.30 -6.07 17.43
N LYS A 123 -0.68 -5.79 18.58
CA LYS A 123 -0.66 -6.65 19.78
C LYS A 123 0.09 -7.97 19.49
N THR A 124 -0.02 -8.95 20.40
CA THR A 124 0.54 -10.29 20.16
C THR A 124 -0.30 -11.09 19.18
N PRO A 125 0.28 -12.10 18.50
CA PRO A 125 -0.48 -12.99 17.61
C PRO A 125 -1.64 -13.71 18.29
N GLN A 126 -1.52 -13.99 19.60
CA GLN A 126 -2.57 -14.62 20.39
C GLN A 126 -3.76 -13.68 20.64
N GLU A 127 -3.50 -12.39 20.81
CA GLU A 127 -4.56 -11.40 21.05
C GLU A 127 -5.22 -10.91 19.76
N ASN A 128 -4.54 -11.02 18.62
CA ASN A 128 -5.02 -10.46 17.34
C ASN A 128 -4.59 -11.32 16.14
N ALA A 129 -4.95 -12.61 16.14
CA ALA A 129 -4.58 -13.54 15.09
C ALA A 129 -4.98 -13.04 13.68
N THR A 130 -6.17 -12.47 13.55
CA THR A 130 -6.69 -11.96 12.27
C THR A 130 -5.88 -10.79 11.70
N GLY A 131 -5.33 -9.92 12.57
CA GLY A 131 -4.47 -8.81 12.15
C GLY A 131 -3.14 -9.26 11.55
N TYR A 132 -2.66 -10.44 11.95
CA TYR A 132 -1.44 -11.02 11.42
C TYR A 132 -1.64 -11.76 10.09
N ASP A 133 -2.80 -12.36 9.87
CA ASP A 133 -3.03 -13.28 8.75
C ASP A 133 -3.66 -12.60 7.51
N ASP A 134 -4.10 -11.35 7.61
CA ASP A 134 -4.92 -10.69 6.60
C ASP A 134 -4.27 -10.60 5.21
N VAL A 135 -2.96 -10.38 5.12
CA VAL A 135 -2.25 -10.22 3.84
C VAL A 135 -1.97 -11.55 3.17
N PHE A 136 -1.45 -12.52 3.92
CA PHE A 136 -1.05 -13.82 3.36
C PHE A 136 -2.25 -14.60 2.83
N THR A 137 -3.33 -14.66 3.61
CA THR A 137 -4.59 -15.31 3.20
C THR A 137 -5.17 -14.69 1.93
N ARG A 138 -4.94 -13.38 1.71
CA ARG A 138 -5.42 -12.69 0.51
C ARG A 138 -4.54 -12.91 -0.70
N ILE A 139 -3.22 -12.92 -0.55
CA ILE A 139 -2.29 -13.24 -1.65
C ILE A 139 -2.58 -14.66 -2.17
N GLU A 140 -2.77 -15.63 -1.30
CA GLU A 140 -3.16 -16.99 -1.68
C GLU A 140 -4.52 -17.02 -2.41
N LYS A 141 -5.50 -16.26 -1.95
CA LYS A 141 -6.81 -16.15 -2.59
C LYS A 141 -6.75 -15.51 -3.99
N TYR A 142 -5.81 -14.60 -4.21
CA TYR A 142 -5.59 -13.94 -5.50
C TYR A 142 -4.57 -14.68 -6.38
N ARG A 143 -3.84 -15.66 -5.86
CA ARG A 143 -2.94 -16.49 -6.64
C ARG A 143 -3.64 -17.09 -7.86
N ALA A 144 -4.82 -17.64 -7.69
CA ALA A 144 -5.64 -18.15 -8.76
C ALA A 144 -6.02 -17.08 -9.79
N HIS A 145 -6.22 -15.84 -9.37
CA HIS A 145 -6.50 -14.72 -10.26
C HIS A 145 -5.26 -14.31 -11.06
N PHE A 146 -4.10 -14.24 -10.46
CA PHE A 146 -2.84 -13.95 -11.16
C PHE A 146 -2.45 -15.06 -12.14
N GLU A 147 -2.70 -16.31 -11.81
CA GLU A 147 -2.53 -17.44 -12.71
C GLU A 147 -3.49 -17.37 -13.90
N ALA A 148 -4.74 -16.96 -13.69
CA ALA A 148 -5.75 -16.81 -14.74
C ALA A 148 -5.47 -15.66 -15.73
N VAL A 149 -4.72 -14.61 -15.31
CA VAL A 149 -4.32 -13.49 -16.18
C VAL A 149 -2.92 -13.67 -16.79
N GLY A 150 -2.33 -14.88 -16.69
CA GLY A 150 -1.05 -15.22 -17.32
C GLY A 150 0.18 -14.71 -16.59
N LEU A 151 0.05 -14.21 -15.39
CA LEU A 151 1.14 -13.91 -14.49
C LEU A 151 1.47 -15.19 -13.69
N GLY A 152 2.24 -16.08 -14.29
CA GLY A 152 2.48 -17.43 -13.79
C GLY A 152 3.05 -17.50 -12.38
N ALA A 153 2.93 -18.68 -11.78
CA ALA A 153 3.39 -19.03 -10.43
C ALA A 153 4.84 -18.63 -10.09
N ASP A 154 5.69 -18.47 -11.09
CA ASP A 154 7.08 -18.05 -10.94
C ASP A 154 7.21 -16.55 -10.59
N TYR A 155 6.26 -15.72 -10.99
CA TYR A 155 6.24 -14.31 -10.61
C TYR A 155 5.91 -14.14 -9.13
N VAL A 156 4.97 -14.94 -8.62
CA VAL A 156 4.59 -14.93 -7.19
C VAL A 156 5.74 -15.48 -6.32
N LYS A 157 6.45 -16.50 -6.79
CA LYS A 157 7.62 -17.05 -6.08
C LYS A 157 8.79 -16.08 -5.94
N GLN A 158 8.97 -15.13 -6.86
CA GLN A 158 10.00 -14.10 -6.74
C GLN A 158 9.72 -13.09 -5.62
N PHE A 159 8.46 -12.89 -5.26
CA PHE A 159 8.06 -11.99 -4.17
C PHE A 159 7.99 -12.65 -2.79
N MET A 160 8.13 -13.99 -2.72
CA MET A 160 8.02 -14.77 -1.49
C MET A 160 9.39 -15.29 -0.97
N ARG A 161 10.52 -14.84 -1.53
CA ARG A 161 11.89 -15.18 -1.06
C ARG A 161 12.53 -14.06 -0.30
#